data_a0a1a750f6f42e2d72f96840c6df7e03
#
_entry.id   a0a1a750f6f42e2d72f96840c6df7e03
#
_cell.length_a   1.000
_cell.length_b   1.000
_cell.length_c   1.000
_cell.angle_alpha   90.00
_cell.angle_beta   90.00
_cell.angle_gamma   90.00
#
_symmetry.space_group_name_H-M   'P 1'
#
loop_
_entity.id
_entity.type
_entity.pdbx_description
1 polymer ?
#
loop_
_entity_poly.entity_id
_entity_poly.type
_entity_poly.pdbx_seq_one_letter_code
_entity_poly.pdbx_strand_id
1 'polypeptide(L)'
;MSALFSHAIRNEWAARNPITSVRTSAKRLSTPDILTASEFQALLLELSQRERVMVLMAAATGLRRGELIALRWRDVDLEEKLANVTHSVLHNVEGNTKTEASGKPVPLPTLVIDELKLWKLKSLYRSEADYLFPSIAKNGEQPIQPDMILKRHIRPALVRAGVKKRIGWHSFRHGLGTMLRQKGVDIKTAQELLRHANSRITLDIYQQAVTEEKRRAQDMAFNGFLEVGSTQHPSAPSEPD
;
A
#
# COMPACT_ATOMS: atom_id res chain seq x y z
N MET A 1 17.28 18.34 4.03
CA MET A 1 18.16 19.27 4.76
C MET A 1 18.54 18.79 6.14
N SER A 2 17.63 18.44 7.06
CA SER A 2 18.02 17.98 8.42
C SER A 2 18.98 16.77 8.40
N ALA A 3 18.77 15.78 7.52
CA ALA A 3 19.66 14.63 7.39
C ALA A 3 21.08 15.01 6.93
N LEU A 4 21.21 16.07 6.12
CA LEU A 4 22.50 16.58 5.65
C LEU A 4 23.28 17.21 6.81
N PHE A 5 22.63 17.99 7.65
CA PHE A 5 23.27 18.51 8.86
C PHE A 5 23.61 17.42 9.88
N SER A 6 22.77 16.40 10.02
CA SER A 6 23.09 15.24 10.87
C SER A 6 24.29 14.45 10.33
N HIS A 7 24.50 14.39 9.02
CA HIS A 7 25.69 13.84 8.42
C HIS A 7 26.91 14.73 8.67
N ALA A 8 26.77 16.05 8.48
CA ALA A 8 27.85 17.01 8.72
C ALA A 8 28.33 17.01 10.19
N ILE A 9 27.41 16.85 11.15
CA ILE A 9 27.75 16.72 12.58
C ILE A 9 28.55 15.44 12.84
N ARG A 10 28.14 14.31 12.25
CA ARG A 10 28.87 13.02 12.39
C ARG A 10 30.29 13.04 11.83
N ASN A 11 30.54 13.94 10.88
CA ASN A 11 31.88 14.12 10.26
C ASN A 11 32.58 15.39 10.79
N GLU A 12 32.09 15.97 11.92
CA GLU A 12 32.67 17.14 12.56
C GLU A 12 32.71 18.41 11.69
N TRP A 13 31.96 18.46 10.59
CA TRP A 13 31.90 19.62 9.68
C TRP A 13 30.91 20.70 10.18
N ALA A 14 30.07 20.39 11.15
CA ALA A 14 29.13 21.31 11.77
C ALA A 14 28.92 20.96 13.25
N ALA A 15 28.88 21.98 14.11
CA ALA A 15 28.69 21.79 15.55
C ALA A 15 27.22 21.54 15.94
N ARG A 16 26.26 21.99 15.12
CA ARG A 16 24.83 21.87 15.42
C ARG A 16 23.98 21.78 14.14
N ASN A 17 22.80 21.20 14.29
CA ASN A 17 21.81 21.18 13.22
C ASN A 17 20.83 22.36 13.38
N PRO A 18 20.93 23.43 12.57
CA PRO A 18 20.07 24.61 12.73
C PRO A 18 18.59 24.30 12.40
N ILE A 19 18.32 23.22 11.63
CA ILE A 19 16.96 22.82 11.24
C ILE A 19 16.15 22.34 12.44
N THR A 20 16.78 21.80 13.52
CA THR A 20 16.07 21.35 14.71
C THR A 20 15.44 22.51 15.49
N SER A 21 15.99 23.73 15.36
CA SER A 21 15.49 24.94 15.99
C SER A 21 14.38 25.64 15.18
N VAL A 22 14.17 25.21 13.93
CA VAL A 22 13.12 25.79 13.08
C VAL A 22 11.79 25.15 13.41
N ARG A 23 10.80 25.93 13.89
CA ARG A 23 9.42 25.44 13.99
C ARG A 23 8.92 25.11 12.62
N THR A 24 8.83 23.81 12.31
CA THR A 24 8.10 23.36 11.11
C THR A 24 6.64 23.67 11.35
N SER A 25 6.08 24.57 10.53
CA SER A 25 4.63 24.75 10.47
C SER A 25 3.99 23.37 10.36
N ALA A 26 3.02 23.05 11.20
CA ALA A 26 2.24 21.83 11.10
C ALA A 26 1.48 21.88 9.78
N LYS A 27 2.15 21.46 8.69
CA LYS A 27 1.52 21.32 7.40
C LYS A 27 0.40 20.30 7.59
N ARG A 28 -0.85 20.72 7.48
CA ARG A 28 -1.97 19.77 7.45
C ARG A 28 -1.66 18.80 6.34
N LEU A 29 -1.29 17.57 6.70
CA LEU A 29 -1.15 16.47 5.77
C LEU A 29 -2.56 16.23 5.22
N SER A 30 -2.82 16.69 4.00
CA SER A 30 -4.07 16.34 3.34
C SER A 30 -4.06 14.83 3.18
N THR A 31 -5.11 14.18 3.70
CA THR A 31 -5.31 12.75 3.50
C THR A 31 -5.35 12.48 1.98
N PRO A 32 -4.55 11.56 1.46
CA PRO A 32 -4.58 11.23 0.04
C PRO A 32 -5.98 10.75 -0.37
N ASP A 33 -6.43 11.16 -1.53
CA ASP A 33 -7.62 10.60 -2.13
C ASP A 33 -7.44 9.11 -2.38
N ILE A 34 -8.45 8.32 -2.02
CA ILE A 34 -8.54 6.88 -2.29
C ILE A 34 -9.80 6.57 -3.09
N LEU A 35 -9.73 5.50 -3.89
CA LEU A 35 -10.89 5.03 -4.65
C LEU A 35 -11.83 4.21 -3.77
N THR A 36 -13.12 4.38 -3.96
CA THR A 36 -14.12 3.42 -3.47
C THR A 36 -14.05 2.14 -4.29
N ALA A 37 -14.72 1.07 -3.84
CA ALA A 37 -14.76 -0.19 -4.59
C ALA A 37 -15.37 -0.01 -5.98
N SER A 38 -16.46 0.76 -6.10
CA SER A 38 -17.12 1.05 -7.38
C SER A 38 -16.26 1.89 -8.32
N GLU A 39 -15.60 2.93 -7.81
CA GLU A 39 -14.67 3.75 -8.60
C GLU A 39 -13.46 2.94 -9.08
N PHE A 40 -12.95 2.01 -8.24
CA PHE A 40 -11.85 1.12 -8.63
C PHE A 40 -12.25 0.18 -9.75
N GLN A 41 -13.43 -0.45 -9.66
CA GLN A 41 -13.97 -1.31 -10.72
C GLN A 41 -14.18 -0.53 -12.02
N ALA A 42 -14.79 0.66 -11.95
CA ALA A 42 -14.99 1.52 -13.12
C ALA A 42 -13.64 1.91 -13.77
N LEU A 43 -12.62 2.23 -12.97
CA LEU A 43 -11.27 2.48 -13.49
C LEU A 43 -10.71 1.27 -14.24
N LEU A 44 -10.82 0.06 -13.69
CA LEU A 44 -10.27 -1.15 -14.31
C LEU A 44 -10.89 -1.44 -15.68
N LEU A 45 -12.16 -1.12 -15.90
CA LEU A 45 -12.84 -1.28 -17.19
C LEU A 45 -12.29 -0.33 -18.26
N GLU A 46 -11.77 0.84 -17.87
CA GLU A 46 -11.24 1.86 -18.76
C GLU A 46 -9.75 1.70 -19.09
N LEU A 47 -9.08 0.71 -18.47
CA LEU A 47 -7.65 0.49 -18.63
C LEU A 47 -7.34 -0.61 -19.66
N SER A 48 -6.28 -0.39 -20.45
CA SER A 48 -5.70 -1.44 -21.26
C SER A 48 -5.01 -2.49 -20.39
N GLN A 49 -4.69 -3.67 -20.94
CA GLN A 49 -4.18 -4.82 -20.20
C GLN A 49 -2.97 -4.46 -19.31
N ARG A 50 -1.96 -3.78 -19.86
CA ARG A 50 -0.75 -3.42 -19.12
C ARG A 50 -1.05 -2.53 -17.93
N GLU A 51 -1.78 -1.44 -18.15
CA GLU A 51 -2.14 -0.46 -17.12
C GLU A 51 -3.05 -1.09 -16.07
N ARG A 52 -3.95 -1.98 -16.50
CA ARG A 52 -4.84 -2.73 -15.60
C ARG A 52 -4.02 -3.61 -14.65
N VAL A 53 -3.08 -4.39 -15.17
CA VAL A 53 -2.20 -5.23 -14.35
C VAL A 53 -1.33 -4.40 -13.42
N MET A 54 -0.80 -3.25 -13.88
CA MET A 54 -0.03 -2.34 -13.02
C MET A 54 -0.87 -1.82 -11.86
N VAL A 55 -2.11 -1.41 -12.11
CA VAL A 55 -3.04 -0.90 -11.08
C VAL A 55 -3.45 -2.00 -10.12
N LEU A 56 -3.77 -3.20 -10.63
CA LEU A 56 -4.11 -4.36 -9.81
C LEU A 56 -2.95 -4.75 -8.90
N MET A 57 -1.73 -4.85 -9.43
CA MET A 57 -0.52 -5.11 -8.65
C MET A 57 -0.32 -4.05 -7.55
N ALA A 58 -0.41 -2.76 -7.90
CA ALA A 58 -0.24 -1.69 -6.93
C ALA A 58 -1.29 -1.72 -5.82
N ALA A 59 -2.55 -2.00 -6.16
CA ALA A 59 -3.66 -2.05 -5.20
C ALA A 59 -3.63 -3.30 -4.31
N ALA A 60 -3.28 -4.46 -4.88
CA ALA A 60 -3.29 -5.73 -4.15
C ALA A 60 -2.07 -5.89 -3.23
N THR A 61 -0.92 -5.36 -3.62
CA THR A 61 0.35 -5.56 -2.89
C THR A 61 0.78 -4.34 -2.08
N GLY A 62 0.23 -3.17 -2.41
CA GLY A 62 0.68 -1.92 -1.81
C GLY A 62 2.14 -1.56 -2.11
N LEU A 63 2.77 -2.13 -3.14
CA LEU A 63 4.15 -1.85 -3.53
C LEU A 63 4.37 -0.35 -3.78
N ARG A 64 5.54 0.14 -3.39
CA ARG A 64 5.96 1.48 -3.80
C ARG A 64 6.18 1.50 -5.30
N ARG A 65 5.94 2.65 -5.95
CA ARG A 65 6.08 2.77 -7.41
C ARG A 65 7.41 2.26 -7.95
N GLY A 66 8.53 2.54 -7.24
CA GLY A 66 9.86 2.09 -7.64
C GLY A 66 10.05 0.58 -7.49
N GLU A 67 9.42 -0.04 -6.50
CA GLU A 67 9.40 -1.48 -6.30
C GLU A 67 8.57 -2.16 -7.40
N LEU A 68 7.39 -1.62 -7.69
CA LEU A 68 6.48 -2.15 -8.72
C LEU A 68 7.15 -2.23 -10.10
N ILE A 69 7.84 -1.15 -10.52
CA ILE A 69 8.47 -1.12 -11.83
C ILE A 69 9.81 -1.85 -11.90
N ALA A 70 10.44 -2.12 -10.75
CA ALA A 70 11.67 -2.90 -10.68
C ALA A 70 11.45 -4.41 -10.84
N LEU A 71 10.21 -4.89 -10.67
CA LEU A 71 9.89 -6.32 -10.78
C LEU A 71 10.22 -6.87 -12.17
N ARG A 72 10.84 -8.05 -12.16
CA ARG A 72 11.12 -8.87 -13.34
C ARG A 72 10.27 -10.13 -13.30
N TRP A 73 10.15 -10.85 -14.43
CA TRP A 73 9.37 -12.08 -14.46
C TRP A 73 9.90 -13.14 -13.49
N ARG A 74 11.19 -13.24 -13.28
CA ARG A 74 11.82 -14.13 -12.27
C ARG A 74 11.44 -13.81 -10.83
N ASP A 75 11.00 -12.59 -10.56
CA ASP A 75 10.61 -12.15 -9.21
C ASP A 75 9.17 -12.54 -8.87
N VAL A 76 8.41 -13.07 -9.85
CA VAL A 76 7.00 -13.44 -9.68
C VAL A 76 6.85 -14.95 -9.86
N ASP A 77 6.53 -15.61 -8.75
CA ASP A 77 6.13 -16.99 -8.76
C ASP A 77 4.61 -17.09 -9.01
N LEU A 78 4.25 -17.55 -10.21
CA LEU A 78 2.86 -17.65 -10.64
C LEU A 78 2.15 -18.89 -10.05
N GLU A 79 2.90 -19.89 -9.56
CA GLU A 79 2.38 -21.12 -8.96
C GLU A 79 2.14 -20.90 -7.47
N GLU A 80 3.17 -20.46 -6.75
CA GLU A 80 3.09 -20.13 -5.32
C GLU A 80 2.37 -18.80 -5.05
N LYS A 81 2.06 -18.03 -6.09
CA LYS A 81 1.37 -16.73 -6.04
C LYS A 81 2.08 -15.73 -5.14
N LEU A 82 3.39 -15.61 -5.34
CA LEU A 82 4.26 -14.73 -4.57
C LEU A 82 5.03 -13.77 -5.48
N ALA A 83 5.35 -12.59 -4.96
CA ALA A 83 6.27 -11.65 -5.59
C ALA A 83 7.45 -11.36 -4.63
N ASN A 84 8.68 -11.58 -5.11
CA ASN A 84 9.91 -11.30 -4.38
C ASN A 84 10.39 -9.89 -4.73
N VAL A 85 10.34 -8.97 -3.76
CA VAL A 85 10.64 -7.55 -4.01
C VAL A 85 12.02 -7.24 -3.44
N THR A 86 13.04 -7.41 -4.25
CA THR A 86 14.45 -7.24 -3.87
C THR A 86 15.04 -5.91 -4.33
N HIS A 87 14.46 -5.30 -5.36
CA HIS A 87 14.98 -4.11 -5.99
C HIS A 87 13.94 -2.97 -6.02
N SER A 88 14.43 -1.76 -6.20
CA SER A 88 13.62 -0.57 -6.42
C SER A 88 14.33 0.35 -7.41
N VAL A 89 13.58 0.94 -8.34
CA VAL A 89 14.09 1.92 -9.31
C VAL A 89 13.70 3.32 -8.89
N LEU A 90 14.71 4.19 -8.76
CA LEU A 90 14.51 5.61 -8.49
C LEU A 90 15.35 6.42 -9.50
N HIS A 91 14.72 7.34 -10.24
CA HIS A 91 15.39 8.15 -11.28
C HIS A 91 16.21 7.31 -12.28
N ASN A 92 15.66 6.19 -12.73
CA ASN A 92 16.30 5.20 -13.61
C ASN A 92 17.53 4.49 -13.02
N VAL A 93 17.79 4.64 -11.74
CA VAL A 93 18.84 3.90 -11.03
C VAL A 93 18.18 2.78 -10.25
N GLU A 94 18.57 1.55 -10.55
CA GLU A 94 18.17 0.36 -9.80
C GLU A 94 19.05 0.25 -8.55
N GLY A 95 18.44 -0.01 -7.42
CA GLY A 95 19.11 -0.22 -6.15
C GLY A 95 18.38 -1.27 -5.31
N ASN A 96 19.09 -1.84 -4.35
CA ASN A 96 18.50 -2.79 -3.41
C ASN A 96 17.46 -2.11 -2.55
N THR A 97 16.46 -2.88 -2.11
CA THR A 97 15.46 -2.40 -1.14
C THR A 97 16.13 -2.02 0.18
N LYS A 98 15.77 -0.88 0.74
CA LYS A 98 16.48 -0.23 1.86
C LYS A 98 16.35 -0.92 3.22
N THR A 99 15.49 -1.94 3.39
CA THR A 99 15.21 -2.56 4.69
C THR A 99 14.96 -4.06 4.55
N GLU A 100 15.31 -4.85 5.57
CA GLU A 100 14.99 -6.29 5.66
C GLU A 100 13.47 -6.57 5.54
N ALA A 101 12.63 -5.71 6.10
CA ALA A 101 11.18 -5.79 5.94
C ALA A 101 10.73 -5.69 4.47
N SER A 102 11.55 -5.09 3.61
CA SER A 102 11.32 -4.98 2.18
C SER A 102 11.70 -6.24 1.39
N GLY A 103 12.43 -7.18 1.97
CA GLY A 103 12.86 -8.44 1.32
C GLY A 103 11.88 -9.59 1.45
N LYS A 104 10.80 -9.46 2.23
CA LYS A 104 9.83 -10.53 2.40
C LYS A 104 8.96 -10.68 1.14
N PRO A 105 8.65 -11.93 0.70
CA PRO A 105 7.71 -12.18 -0.39
C PRO A 105 6.34 -11.56 -0.12
N VAL A 106 5.70 -11.08 -1.16
CA VAL A 106 4.37 -10.47 -1.11
C VAL A 106 3.37 -11.43 -1.76
N PRO A 107 2.29 -11.84 -1.05
CA PRO A 107 1.28 -12.70 -1.64
C PRO A 107 0.49 -11.97 -2.74
N LEU A 108 0.18 -12.70 -3.81
CA LEU A 108 -0.58 -12.21 -4.94
C LEU A 108 -1.96 -12.89 -4.97
N PRO A 109 -3.06 -12.12 -4.99
CA PRO A 109 -4.39 -12.69 -5.19
C PRO A 109 -4.52 -13.40 -6.54
N THR A 110 -5.37 -14.42 -6.61
CA THR A 110 -5.57 -15.24 -7.81
C THR A 110 -5.92 -14.38 -9.03
N LEU A 111 -6.79 -13.39 -8.88
CA LEU A 111 -7.14 -12.46 -9.97
C LEU A 111 -5.89 -11.75 -10.55
N VAL A 112 -4.95 -11.36 -9.69
CA VAL A 112 -3.71 -10.70 -10.14
C VAL A 112 -2.84 -11.68 -10.92
N ILE A 113 -2.77 -12.93 -10.49
CA ILE A 113 -2.05 -14.01 -11.20
C ILE A 113 -2.64 -14.24 -12.58
N ASP A 114 -3.96 -14.32 -12.69
CA ASP A 114 -4.64 -14.56 -13.97
C ASP A 114 -4.37 -13.40 -14.96
N GLU A 115 -4.46 -12.17 -14.48
CA GLU A 115 -4.15 -10.98 -15.28
C GLU A 115 -2.65 -10.91 -15.65
N LEU A 116 -1.75 -11.35 -14.77
CA LEU A 116 -0.32 -11.46 -15.08
C LEU A 116 -0.02 -12.51 -16.16
N LYS A 117 -0.68 -13.67 -16.12
CA LYS A 117 -0.58 -14.70 -17.15
C LYS A 117 -1.02 -14.14 -18.51
N LEU A 118 -2.16 -13.45 -18.55
CA LEU A 118 -2.65 -12.79 -19.77
C LEU A 118 -1.69 -11.70 -20.27
N TRP A 119 -1.11 -10.93 -19.36
CA TRP A 119 -0.11 -9.92 -19.69
C TRP A 119 1.17 -10.55 -20.25
N LYS A 120 1.65 -11.65 -19.66
CA LYS A 120 2.83 -12.38 -20.15
C LYS A 120 2.68 -12.84 -21.60
N LEU A 121 1.48 -13.28 -21.98
CA LEU A 121 1.18 -13.68 -23.36
C LEU A 121 1.24 -12.51 -24.34
N LYS A 122 0.88 -11.29 -23.91
CA LYS A 122 0.83 -10.08 -24.75
C LYS A 122 2.14 -9.30 -24.75
N SER A 123 2.99 -9.48 -23.73
CA SER A 123 4.26 -8.78 -23.62
C SER A 123 5.25 -9.26 -24.69
N LEU A 124 5.97 -8.31 -25.29
CA LEU A 124 7.09 -8.61 -26.19
C LEU A 124 8.32 -9.09 -25.40
N TYR A 125 8.44 -8.70 -24.14
CA TYR A 125 9.55 -9.00 -23.24
C TYR A 125 9.01 -9.89 -22.12
N ARG A 126 9.30 -11.19 -22.17
CA ARG A 126 8.72 -12.20 -21.28
C ARG A 126 9.69 -13.22 -20.73
N SER A 127 10.99 -13.03 -21.00
CA SER A 127 12.06 -13.82 -20.39
C SER A 127 12.14 -13.54 -18.90
N GLU A 128 12.67 -14.45 -18.13
CA GLU A 128 12.79 -14.29 -16.67
C GLU A 128 13.57 -13.03 -16.25
N ALA A 129 14.56 -12.63 -17.04
CA ALA A 129 15.36 -11.44 -16.81
C ALA A 129 14.67 -10.13 -17.21
N ASP A 130 13.60 -10.20 -18.02
CA ASP A 130 12.90 -9.00 -18.48
C ASP A 130 12.08 -8.37 -17.36
N TYR A 131 11.93 -7.04 -17.42
CA TYR A 131 11.03 -6.33 -16.52
C TYR A 131 9.58 -6.76 -16.75
N LEU A 132 8.82 -6.84 -15.66
CA LEU A 132 7.38 -7.12 -15.71
C LEU A 132 6.64 -6.04 -16.53
N PHE A 133 7.11 -4.79 -16.42
CA PHE A 133 6.60 -3.62 -17.13
C PHE A 133 7.74 -2.91 -17.86
N PRO A 134 8.17 -3.44 -19.01
CA PRO A 134 9.30 -2.90 -19.76
C PRO A 134 8.95 -1.64 -20.53
N SER A 135 9.93 -0.79 -20.76
CA SER A 135 9.84 0.34 -21.66
C SER A 135 10.10 -0.08 -23.11
N ILE A 136 9.08 -0.04 -23.96
CA ILE A 136 9.23 -0.34 -25.39
C ILE A 136 10.20 0.65 -26.05
N ALA A 137 10.14 1.93 -25.69
CA ALA A 137 11.04 2.97 -26.22
C ALA A 137 12.52 2.77 -25.84
N LYS A 138 12.81 1.85 -24.93
CA LYS A 138 14.15 1.46 -24.49
C LYS A 138 14.42 -0.03 -24.75
N ASN A 139 13.77 -0.60 -25.74
CA ASN A 139 13.94 -2.00 -26.15
C ASN A 139 13.86 -3.02 -24.98
N GLY A 140 13.07 -2.72 -23.97
CA GLY A 140 12.92 -3.57 -22.79
C GLY A 140 14.04 -3.48 -21.74
N GLU A 141 15.16 -2.80 -22.04
CA GLU A 141 16.32 -2.71 -21.18
C GLU A 141 16.08 -1.88 -19.89
N GLN A 142 15.05 -1.05 -19.90
CA GLN A 142 14.65 -0.24 -18.76
C GLN A 142 13.17 -0.46 -18.43
N PRO A 143 12.77 -0.29 -17.17
CA PRO A 143 11.37 -0.33 -16.82
C PRO A 143 10.62 0.88 -17.35
N ILE A 144 9.32 0.75 -17.46
CA ILE A 144 8.45 1.84 -17.86
C ILE A 144 8.48 2.98 -16.84
N GLN A 145 8.29 4.21 -17.32
CA GLN A 145 8.20 5.39 -16.44
C GLN A 145 6.80 5.47 -15.80
N PRO A 146 6.66 5.21 -14.48
CA PRO A 146 5.35 5.10 -13.84
C PRO A 146 4.58 6.42 -13.83
N ASP A 147 5.27 7.56 -13.75
CA ASP A 147 4.62 8.86 -13.76
C ASP A 147 4.04 9.21 -15.15
N MET A 148 4.66 8.69 -16.22
CA MET A 148 4.13 8.80 -17.58
C MET A 148 2.88 7.95 -17.77
N ILE A 149 2.88 6.71 -17.24
CA ILE A 149 1.71 5.84 -17.25
C ILE A 149 0.56 6.50 -16.47
N LEU A 150 0.84 7.02 -15.29
CA LEU A 150 -0.16 7.72 -14.49
C LEU A 150 -0.76 8.91 -15.28
N LYS A 151 0.09 9.74 -15.92
CA LYS A 151 -0.34 10.95 -16.62
C LYS A 151 -1.09 10.64 -17.92
N ARG A 152 -0.59 9.68 -18.71
CA ARG A 152 -1.08 9.45 -20.08
C ARG A 152 -2.19 8.40 -20.18
N HIS A 153 -2.28 7.49 -19.21
CA HIS A 153 -3.20 6.36 -19.27
C HIS A 153 -4.17 6.35 -18.08
N ILE A 154 -3.66 6.35 -16.83
CA ILE A 154 -4.51 6.17 -15.65
C ILE A 154 -5.39 7.41 -15.40
N ARG A 155 -4.83 8.63 -15.44
CA ARG A 155 -5.64 9.84 -15.23
C ARG A 155 -6.73 10.05 -16.28
N PRO A 156 -6.48 9.88 -17.59
CA PRO A 156 -7.56 9.91 -18.58
C PRO A 156 -8.60 8.81 -18.36
N ALA A 157 -8.20 7.61 -17.95
CA ALA A 157 -9.12 6.53 -17.61
C ALA A 157 -10.01 6.87 -16.39
N LEU A 158 -9.46 7.52 -15.35
CA LEU A 158 -10.23 8.03 -14.22
C LEU A 158 -11.29 9.05 -14.66
N VAL A 159 -10.95 9.93 -15.59
CA VAL A 159 -11.92 10.91 -16.13
C VAL A 159 -13.05 10.19 -16.88
N ARG A 160 -12.74 9.20 -17.74
CA ARG A 160 -13.76 8.40 -18.44
C ARG A 160 -14.63 7.59 -17.48
N ALA A 161 -14.02 7.09 -16.40
CA ALA A 161 -14.75 6.41 -15.32
C ALA A 161 -15.58 7.35 -14.40
N GLY A 162 -15.60 8.66 -14.69
CA GLY A 162 -16.34 9.65 -13.89
C GLY A 162 -15.71 9.96 -12.53
N VAL A 163 -14.46 9.56 -12.28
CA VAL A 163 -13.77 9.76 -11.01
C VAL A 163 -13.06 11.11 -10.99
N LYS A 164 -13.48 12.01 -10.10
CA LYS A 164 -12.91 13.36 -9.95
C LYS A 164 -11.76 13.46 -8.95
N LYS A 165 -11.38 12.35 -8.32
CA LYS A 165 -10.34 12.27 -7.29
C LYS A 165 -8.93 12.38 -7.88
N ARG A 166 -8.00 12.93 -7.09
CA ARG A 166 -6.60 13.08 -7.47
C ARG A 166 -5.79 11.84 -7.10
N ILE A 167 -5.88 10.81 -7.92
CA ILE A 167 -5.23 9.53 -7.68
C ILE A 167 -3.78 9.53 -8.19
N GLY A 168 -2.88 8.97 -7.37
CA GLY A 168 -1.49 8.68 -7.69
C GLY A 168 -1.13 7.24 -7.29
N TRP A 169 0.09 6.80 -7.60
CA TRP A 169 0.56 5.46 -7.21
C TRP A 169 0.43 5.20 -5.71
N HIS A 170 0.68 6.21 -4.90
CA HIS A 170 0.56 6.12 -3.43
C HIS A 170 -0.89 5.96 -2.96
N SER A 171 -1.86 6.46 -3.74
CA SER A 171 -3.28 6.31 -3.44
C SER A 171 -3.73 4.85 -3.42
N PHE A 172 -3.18 3.99 -4.30
CA PHE A 172 -3.48 2.55 -4.29
C PHE A 172 -2.99 1.88 -3.01
N ARG A 173 -1.76 2.19 -2.57
CA ARG A 173 -1.22 1.68 -1.31
C ARG A 173 -2.01 2.19 -0.09
N HIS A 174 -2.40 3.45 -0.08
CA HIS A 174 -3.29 4.02 0.95
C HIS A 174 -4.66 3.34 0.95
N GLY A 175 -5.21 3.09 -0.25
CA GLY A 175 -6.45 2.35 -0.43
C GLY A 175 -6.40 0.96 0.19
N LEU A 176 -5.32 0.19 -0.07
CA LEU A 176 -5.10 -1.11 0.56
C LEU A 176 -5.08 -1.00 2.09
N GLY A 177 -4.31 -0.07 2.65
CA GLY A 177 -4.25 0.13 4.11
C GLY A 177 -5.62 0.48 4.71
N THR A 178 -6.39 1.33 4.04
CA THR A 178 -7.76 1.68 4.47
C THR A 178 -8.70 0.48 4.40
N MET A 179 -8.62 -0.33 3.33
CA MET A 179 -9.42 -1.55 3.18
C MET A 179 -9.09 -2.59 4.25
N LEU A 180 -7.80 -2.83 4.54
CA LEU A 180 -7.35 -3.74 5.60
C LEU A 180 -7.95 -3.31 6.95
N ARG A 181 -7.90 -2.01 7.27
CA ARG A 181 -8.52 -1.46 8.46
C ARG A 181 -10.03 -1.70 8.50
N GLN A 182 -10.76 -1.37 7.41
CA GLN A 182 -12.22 -1.56 7.34
C GLN A 182 -12.65 -3.02 7.48
N LYS A 183 -11.77 -3.96 7.10
CA LYS A 183 -11.97 -5.40 7.28
C LYS A 183 -11.53 -5.91 8.65
N GLY A 184 -11.10 -5.03 9.56
CA GLY A 184 -10.71 -5.40 10.91
C GLY A 184 -9.38 -6.15 11.00
N VAL A 185 -8.54 -6.07 9.96
CA VAL A 185 -7.20 -6.68 10.00
C VAL A 185 -6.36 -5.97 11.05
N ASP A 186 -5.69 -6.74 11.90
CA ASP A 186 -4.85 -6.17 12.94
C ASP A 186 -3.69 -5.33 12.39
N ILE A 187 -3.21 -4.38 13.22
CA ILE A 187 -2.21 -3.40 12.80
C ILE A 187 -0.88 -4.07 12.43
N LYS A 188 -0.50 -5.16 13.12
CA LYS A 188 0.76 -5.86 12.88
C LYS A 188 0.74 -6.54 11.51
N THR A 189 -0.32 -7.29 11.21
CA THR A 189 -0.54 -7.93 9.90
C THR A 189 -0.61 -6.88 8.79
N ALA A 190 -1.32 -5.77 9.00
CA ALA A 190 -1.38 -4.69 8.01
C ALA A 190 -0.01 -4.02 7.79
N GLN A 191 0.79 -3.84 8.85
CA GLN A 191 2.16 -3.32 8.75
C GLN A 191 3.04 -4.25 7.90
N GLU A 192 2.93 -5.55 8.11
CA GLU A 192 3.70 -6.55 7.37
C GLU A 192 3.30 -6.60 5.90
N LEU A 193 1.99 -6.65 5.59
CA LEU A 193 1.48 -6.62 4.22
C LEU A 193 1.88 -5.34 3.48
N LEU A 194 1.79 -4.20 4.14
CA LEU A 194 2.21 -2.92 3.58
C LEU A 194 3.74 -2.73 3.59
N ARG A 195 4.50 -3.63 4.23
CA ARG A 195 5.97 -3.53 4.32
C ARG A 195 6.42 -2.16 4.84
N HIS A 196 5.75 -1.67 5.89
CA HIS A 196 6.12 -0.44 6.57
C HIS A 196 7.26 -0.71 7.56
N ALA A 197 8.40 -0.06 7.35
CA ALA A 197 9.54 -0.14 8.27
C ALA A 197 9.22 0.44 9.66
N ASN A 198 8.23 1.35 9.74
CA ASN A 198 7.80 1.97 10.99
C ASN A 198 6.28 1.78 11.14
N SER A 199 5.86 1.26 12.29
CA SER A 199 4.45 1.06 12.66
C SER A 199 3.65 2.37 12.69
N ARG A 200 4.31 3.51 12.94
CA ARG A 200 3.67 4.84 12.98
C ARG A 200 2.91 5.15 11.68
N ILE A 201 3.47 4.76 10.52
CA ILE A 201 2.83 5.00 9.21
C ILE A 201 1.53 4.18 9.09
N THR A 202 1.52 2.95 9.59
CA THR A 202 0.31 2.11 9.63
C THR A 202 -0.69 2.67 10.64
N LEU A 203 -0.22 3.07 11.82
CA LEU A 203 -1.04 3.69 12.85
C LEU A 203 -1.71 4.98 12.35
N ASP A 204 -1.02 5.84 11.60
CA ASP A 204 -1.60 7.05 11.03
C ASP A 204 -2.82 6.73 10.12
N ILE A 205 -2.77 5.64 9.33
CA ILE A 205 -3.89 5.17 8.51
C ILE A 205 -5.04 4.65 9.41
N TYR A 206 -4.71 3.93 10.49
CA TYR A 206 -5.69 3.36 11.41
C TYR A 206 -6.32 4.41 12.33
N GLN A 207 -5.59 5.46 12.73
CA GLN A 207 -6.08 6.55 13.57
C GLN A 207 -7.07 7.49 12.85
N GLN A 208 -7.08 7.49 11.52
CA GLN A 208 -8.07 8.23 10.71
C GLN A 208 -9.48 7.60 10.76
N ALA A 209 -9.74 6.73 11.76
CA ALA A 209 -11.04 6.10 11.96
C ALA A 209 -12.15 7.14 12.10
N VAL A 210 -13.19 6.96 11.31
CA VAL A 210 -14.39 7.79 11.31
C VAL A 210 -15.04 7.72 12.69
N THR A 211 -15.65 8.83 13.12
CA THR A 211 -16.31 8.98 14.43
C THR A 211 -17.34 7.89 14.72
N GLU A 212 -17.95 7.31 13.68
CA GLU A 212 -18.93 6.23 13.79
C GLU A 212 -18.35 4.88 14.21
N GLU A 213 -17.16 4.50 13.68
CA GLU A 213 -16.46 3.28 14.12
C GLU A 213 -16.05 3.38 15.59
N LYS A 214 -15.66 4.56 16.04
CA LYS A 214 -15.35 4.81 17.47
C LYS A 214 -16.58 4.70 18.35
N ARG A 215 -17.72 5.20 17.89
CA ARG A 215 -19.00 5.05 18.62
C ARG A 215 -19.40 3.58 18.73
N ARG A 216 -19.38 2.82 17.63
CA ARG A 216 -19.68 1.38 17.63
C ARG A 216 -18.76 0.60 18.56
N ALA A 217 -17.45 0.87 18.51
CA ALA A 217 -16.51 0.22 19.42
C ALA A 217 -16.78 0.56 20.88
N GLN A 218 -17.17 1.79 21.17
CA GLN A 218 -17.52 2.23 22.52
C GLN A 218 -18.82 1.56 22.98
N ASP A 219 -19.85 1.50 22.12
CA ASP A 219 -21.13 0.81 22.40
C ASP A 219 -20.91 -0.68 22.65
N MET A 220 -20.10 -1.35 21.81
CA MET A 220 -19.74 -2.77 22.01
C MET A 220 -19.03 -3.00 23.34
N ALA A 221 -18.02 -2.17 23.66
CA ALA A 221 -17.31 -2.28 24.93
C ALA A 221 -18.21 -2.04 26.13
N PHE A 222 -19.11 -1.05 26.06
CA PHE A 222 -20.04 -0.74 27.12
C PHE A 222 -21.10 -1.84 27.31
N ASN A 223 -21.65 -2.36 26.24
CA ASN A 223 -22.62 -3.48 26.29
C ASN A 223 -21.99 -4.74 26.91
N GLY A 224 -20.72 -5.03 26.65
CA GLY A 224 -19.99 -6.11 27.29
C GLY A 224 -19.90 -5.99 28.82
N PHE A 225 -19.85 -4.77 29.37
CA PHE A 225 -19.94 -4.57 30.82
C PHE A 225 -21.34 -4.85 31.38
N LEU A 226 -22.39 -4.59 30.60
CA LEU A 226 -23.78 -4.83 31.03
C LEU A 226 -24.13 -6.33 31.00
N GLU A 227 -23.61 -7.09 30.03
CA GLU A 227 -23.82 -8.54 29.91
C GLU A 227 -23.17 -9.32 31.05
N VAL A 228 -22.01 -8.91 31.54
CA VAL A 228 -21.31 -9.55 32.68
C VAL A 228 -22.06 -9.34 33.99
N GLY A 229 -22.84 -8.26 34.11
CA GLY A 229 -23.65 -7.96 35.31
C GLY A 229 -24.92 -8.80 35.45
N SER A 230 -25.39 -9.46 34.39
CA SER A 230 -26.69 -10.19 34.40
C SER A 230 -26.60 -11.68 34.76
N THR A 231 -25.37 -12.22 34.97
CA THR A 231 -25.18 -13.66 35.23
C THR A 231 -24.93 -14.03 36.69
N GLN A 232 -25.08 -13.14 37.66
CA GLN A 232 -24.92 -13.47 39.08
C GLN A 232 -26.18 -13.11 39.91
N HIS A 233 -27.25 -13.89 39.79
CA HIS A 233 -28.16 -14.07 40.89
C HIS A 233 -28.14 -15.57 41.23
N PRO A 234 -27.50 -16.01 42.34
CA PRO A 234 -27.67 -17.35 42.85
C PRO A 234 -29.10 -17.44 43.41
N SER A 235 -29.90 -18.36 42.90
CA SER A 235 -31.16 -18.76 43.48
C SER A 235 -30.95 -19.20 44.93
N ALA A 236 -31.74 -18.58 45.84
CA ALA A 236 -31.78 -18.95 47.25
C ALA A 236 -32.18 -20.44 47.41
N PRO A 237 -31.63 -21.20 48.38
CA PRO A 237 -32.00 -22.57 48.63
C PRO A 237 -33.41 -22.58 49.21
N SER A 238 -34.26 -23.42 48.62
CA SER A 238 -35.57 -23.79 49.18
C SER A 238 -35.38 -24.57 50.47
N GLU A 239 -35.96 -24.08 51.57
CA GLU A 239 -36.05 -24.86 52.82
C GLU A 239 -36.91 -26.10 52.63
N PRO A 240 -36.55 -27.25 53.23
CA PRO A 240 -37.43 -28.43 53.28
C PRO A 240 -38.42 -28.34 54.46
N ASP A 241 -39.66 -28.68 54.22
CA ASP A 241 -40.68 -29.03 55.23
C ASP A 241 -40.33 -30.36 55.96
#